data_f5ac9accf2a7a85aeb116857b57ba7dc
#
_entry.id   f5ac9accf2a7a85aeb116857b57ba7dc
#
_cell.length_a   1.000
_cell.length_b   1.000
_cell.length_c   1.000
_cell.angle_alpha   90.00
_cell.angle_beta   90.00
_cell.angle_gamma   90.00
#
_symmetry.space_group_name_H-M   'P 1'
#
loop_
_entity.id
_entity.type
_entity.pdbx_description
1 polymer ?
#
loop_
_entity_poly.entity_id
_entity_poly.type
_entity_poly.pdbx_seq_one_letter_code
_entity_poly.pdbx_strand_id
1 'polypeptide(L)'
;ACGKSILLDCGMEQGRDTYENQEIPVAASAIDYVFLSHAHIDHSGLLPLLYKNGFQGKIYATDATTDLCRIMLLDSAHIQEFEAQWRNRKAKRAGAPPFEPLYTTAEATAVMEHFVPCDYMEMVEVCDGIRLRFTDVGHLLGSSSMEIWLTEGDVTKKLDFPVTSATSTSPSSMTLATQRKRTTSSWKALMVIGSTPSRLTMCRHWRKKFRKHWMLAAIW
;
A
#
# COMPACT_ATOMS: atom_id res chain seq x y z
N ALA A 1 -15.99 -0.18 -0.75
CA ALA A 1 -16.99 -0.30 -1.80
C ALA A 1 -17.56 -1.72 -1.81
N CYS A 2 -18.80 -1.92 -2.23
CA CYS A 2 -19.45 -3.25 -2.32
C CYS A 2 -19.35 -4.07 -1.02
N GLY A 3 -19.45 -3.44 0.15
CA GLY A 3 -19.25 -4.09 1.43
C GLY A 3 -17.83 -4.49 1.77
N LYS A 4 -16.84 -4.14 0.95
CA LYS A 4 -15.43 -4.53 1.07
C LYS A 4 -14.51 -3.36 1.42
N SER A 5 -13.46 -3.65 2.18
CA SER A 5 -12.38 -2.72 2.51
C SER A 5 -11.15 -3.03 1.64
N ILE A 6 -10.71 -2.05 0.88
CA ILE A 6 -9.57 -2.16 -0.04
C ILE A 6 -8.47 -1.22 0.42
N LEU A 7 -7.26 -1.74 0.50
CA LEU A 7 -6.04 -0.98 0.74
C LEU A 7 -5.27 -0.82 -0.57
N LEU A 8 -4.88 0.40 -0.91
CA LEU A 8 -4.03 0.69 -2.06
C LEU A 8 -2.61 0.96 -1.57
N ASP A 9 -1.70 0.08 -1.91
CA ASP A 9 -0.34 0.00 -1.37
C ASP A 9 -0.28 -0.14 0.17
N CYS A 10 0.81 -0.67 0.68
CA CYS A 10 1.05 -0.86 2.11
C CYS A 10 2.54 -0.63 2.40
N GLY A 11 2.96 0.62 2.29
CA GLY A 11 4.36 1.00 2.29
C GLY A 11 4.94 1.33 3.66
N MET A 12 6.23 1.07 3.81
CA MET A 12 7.03 1.42 4.98
C MET A 12 7.73 2.76 4.74
N GLU A 13 7.67 3.67 5.72
CA GLU A 13 8.43 4.91 5.64
C GLU A 13 9.92 4.65 5.72
N GLN A 14 10.67 5.30 4.82
CA GLN A 14 12.12 5.23 4.75
C GLN A 14 12.70 6.65 4.75
N GLY A 15 13.85 6.84 5.39
CA GLY A 15 14.55 8.12 5.38
C GLY A 15 15.50 8.29 6.56
N ARG A 16 16.25 9.41 6.57
CA ARG A 16 17.18 9.78 7.66
C ARG A 16 16.44 10.35 8.87
N ASP A 17 15.29 10.94 8.64
CA ASP A 17 14.42 11.40 9.71
C ASP A 17 13.64 10.19 10.23
N THR A 18 13.67 10.00 11.55
CA THR A 18 12.93 8.96 12.23
C THR A 18 11.43 9.24 12.12
N TYR A 19 10.86 8.93 10.95
CA TYR A 19 9.41 8.84 10.82
C TYR A 19 8.98 7.51 11.46
N GLU A 20 8.16 7.60 12.49
CA GLU A 20 7.48 6.43 12.99
C GLU A 20 6.43 6.00 11.97
N ASN A 21 6.51 4.74 11.52
CA ASN A 21 5.48 4.18 10.67
C ASN A 21 4.13 4.36 11.36
N GLN A 22 3.21 5.05 10.70
CA GLN A 22 1.88 5.29 11.26
C GLN A 22 1.08 3.98 11.26
N GLU A 23 0.33 3.74 12.32
CA GLU A 23 -0.60 2.62 12.36
C GLU A 23 -1.66 2.76 11.26
N ILE A 24 -1.97 1.66 10.62
CA ILE A 24 -3.08 1.61 9.65
C ILE A 24 -4.37 1.91 10.43
N PRO A 25 -5.18 2.90 10.01
CA PRO A 25 -6.34 3.39 10.80
C PRO A 25 -7.51 2.40 10.87
N VAL A 26 -7.33 1.20 10.33
CA VAL A 26 -8.31 0.12 10.25
C VAL A 26 -7.63 -1.16 10.72
N ALA A 27 -8.34 -1.99 11.48
CA ALA A 27 -7.82 -3.29 11.88
C ALA A 27 -7.44 -4.13 10.64
N ALA A 28 -6.27 -4.77 10.68
CA ALA A 28 -5.77 -5.56 9.57
C ALA A 28 -6.76 -6.66 9.14
N SER A 29 -7.45 -7.27 10.12
CA SER A 29 -8.50 -8.27 9.88
C SER A 29 -9.76 -7.73 9.18
N ALA A 30 -9.95 -6.42 9.13
CA ALA A 30 -11.08 -5.79 8.44
C ALA A 30 -10.75 -5.38 6.99
N ILE A 31 -9.53 -5.63 6.53
CA ILE A 31 -9.10 -5.38 5.16
C ILE A 31 -9.31 -6.65 4.35
N ASP A 32 -10.16 -6.57 3.34
CA ASP A 32 -10.46 -7.71 2.45
C ASP A 32 -9.43 -7.87 1.33
N TYR A 33 -8.97 -6.76 0.78
CA TYR A 33 -8.07 -6.76 -0.38
C TYR A 33 -6.98 -5.70 -0.25
N VAL A 34 -5.80 -6.04 -0.77
CA VAL A 34 -4.73 -5.07 -1.03
C VAL A 34 -4.48 -5.07 -2.53
N PHE A 35 -4.42 -3.90 -3.15
CA PHE A 35 -3.96 -3.74 -4.52
C PHE A 35 -2.60 -3.05 -4.48
N LEU A 36 -1.57 -3.72 -5.00
CA LEU A 36 -0.19 -3.29 -4.92
C LEU A 36 0.30 -2.81 -6.28
N SER A 37 0.76 -1.58 -6.32
CA SER A 37 1.24 -0.94 -7.55
C SER A 37 2.60 -1.44 -8.00
N HIS A 38 3.53 -1.64 -7.08
CA HIS A 38 4.88 -2.14 -7.34
C HIS A 38 5.62 -2.53 -6.05
N ALA A 39 6.81 -3.15 -6.21
CA ALA A 39 7.51 -3.81 -5.13
C ALA A 39 8.39 -2.92 -4.24
N HIS A 40 8.55 -1.62 -4.52
CA HIS A 40 9.35 -0.75 -3.64
C HIS A 40 8.86 -0.80 -2.19
N ILE A 41 9.79 -0.75 -1.25
CA ILE A 41 9.50 -0.90 0.18
C ILE A 41 8.58 0.20 0.72
N ASP A 42 8.65 1.40 0.17
CA ASP A 42 7.73 2.49 0.50
C ASP A 42 6.31 2.29 -0.07
N HIS A 43 6.06 1.22 -0.81
CA HIS A 43 4.75 0.78 -1.30
C HIS A 43 4.33 -0.60 -0.79
N SER A 44 5.27 -1.50 -0.51
CA SER A 44 5.02 -2.90 -0.11
C SER A 44 5.49 -3.26 1.29
N GLY A 45 6.38 -2.47 1.89
CA GLY A 45 7.20 -2.87 3.03
C GLY A 45 6.46 -3.17 4.33
N LEU A 46 5.21 -2.77 4.49
CA LEU A 46 4.39 -3.12 5.67
C LEU A 46 3.44 -4.31 5.45
N LEU A 47 3.46 -4.96 4.29
CA LEU A 47 2.64 -6.15 4.03
C LEU A 47 2.88 -7.29 5.04
N PRO A 48 4.14 -7.62 5.42
CA PRO A 48 4.38 -8.62 6.46
C PRO A 48 3.85 -8.20 7.83
N LEU A 49 3.92 -6.92 8.18
CA LEU A 49 3.33 -6.41 9.42
C LEU A 49 1.80 -6.46 9.37
N LEU A 50 1.20 -6.16 8.23
CA LEU A 50 -0.24 -6.29 8.02
C LEU A 50 -0.69 -7.75 8.26
N TYR A 51 0.05 -8.73 7.71
CA TYR A 51 -0.18 -10.14 7.95
C TYR A 51 -0.04 -10.50 9.44
N LYS A 52 1.06 -10.09 10.08
CA LYS A 52 1.31 -10.30 11.52
C LYS A 52 0.14 -9.78 12.38
N ASN A 53 -0.49 -8.68 11.97
CA ASN A 53 -1.62 -8.05 12.66
C ASN A 53 -2.99 -8.68 12.30
N GLY A 54 -3.01 -9.80 11.58
CA GLY A 54 -4.21 -10.61 11.35
C GLY A 54 -4.92 -10.37 10.01
N PHE A 55 -4.24 -9.84 9.00
CA PHE A 55 -4.76 -9.79 7.63
C PHE A 55 -4.96 -11.21 7.09
N GLN A 56 -6.13 -11.46 6.51
CA GLN A 56 -6.51 -12.75 5.92
C GLN A 56 -7.01 -12.60 4.47
N GLY A 57 -6.95 -11.40 3.93
CA GLY A 57 -7.43 -11.08 2.60
C GLY A 57 -6.47 -11.51 1.49
N LYS A 58 -6.67 -10.96 0.29
CA LYS A 58 -5.82 -11.22 -0.89
C LYS A 58 -5.08 -9.95 -1.31
N ILE A 59 -3.86 -10.15 -1.83
CA ILE A 59 -2.99 -9.09 -2.33
C ILE A 59 -2.88 -9.27 -3.84
N TYR A 60 -3.47 -8.38 -4.62
CA TYR A 60 -3.39 -8.39 -6.08
C TYR A 60 -2.22 -7.53 -6.54
N ALA A 61 -1.34 -8.09 -7.33
CA ALA A 61 -0.19 -7.44 -7.91
C ALA A 61 0.13 -8.06 -9.27
N THR A 62 0.95 -7.39 -10.09
CA THR A 62 1.48 -8.04 -11.29
C THR A 62 2.39 -9.21 -10.91
N ASP A 63 2.53 -10.18 -11.82
CA ASP A 63 3.38 -11.36 -11.61
C ASP A 63 4.81 -10.95 -11.23
N ALA A 64 5.43 -10.07 -12.02
CA ALA A 64 6.79 -9.58 -11.74
C ALA A 64 6.89 -8.79 -10.43
N THR A 65 5.86 -8.02 -10.03
CA THR A 65 5.82 -7.36 -8.72
C THR A 65 5.76 -8.40 -7.60
N THR A 66 5.01 -9.48 -7.77
CA THR A 66 4.93 -10.57 -6.80
C THR A 66 6.28 -11.24 -6.60
N ASP A 67 6.99 -11.53 -7.68
CA ASP A 67 8.34 -12.13 -7.61
C ASP A 67 9.35 -11.20 -6.94
N LEU A 68 9.34 -9.91 -7.27
CA LEU A 68 10.20 -8.93 -6.62
C LEU A 68 9.86 -8.76 -5.13
N CYS A 69 8.59 -8.73 -4.75
CA CYS A 69 8.18 -8.67 -3.35
C CYS A 69 8.72 -9.84 -2.54
N ARG A 70 8.75 -11.02 -3.10
CA ARG A 70 9.31 -12.22 -2.45
C ARG A 70 10.76 -12.00 -2.04
N ILE A 71 11.55 -11.34 -2.87
CA ILE A 71 12.96 -11.04 -2.58
C ILE A 71 13.06 -9.87 -1.62
N MET A 72 12.39 -8.76 -1.92
CA MET A 72 12.55 -7.50 -1.20
C MET A 72 12.00 -7.54 0.22
N LEU A 73 10.86 -8.21 0.44
CA LEU A 73 10.27 -8.34 1.78
C LEU A 73 11.10 -9.24 2.68
N LEU A 74 11.67 -10.33 2.13
CA LEU A 74 12.59 -11.19 2.87
C LEU A 74 13.88 -10.46 3.24
N ASP A 75 14.47 -9.71 2.31
CA ASP A 75 15.67 -8.91 2.56
C ASP A 75 15.40 -7.84 3.62
N SER A 76 14.29 -7.11 3.52
CA SER A 76 13.87 -6.13 4.52
C SER A 76 13.68 -6.75 5.91
N ALA A 77 13.06 -7.93 6.00
CA ALA A 77 12.89 -8.65 7.26
C ALA A 77 14.26 -9.05 7.86
N HIS A 78 15.14 -9.60 7.02
CA HIS A 78 16.48 -10.00 7.45
C HIS A 78 17.30 -8.82 7.99
N ILE A 79 17.26 -7.68 7.33
CA ILE A 79 17.91 -6.43 7.79
C ILE A 79 17.36 -6.02 9.16
N GLN A 80 16.03 -6.03 9.35
CA GLN A 80 15.40 -5.67 10.61
C GLN A 80 15.77 -6.63 11.75
N GLU A 81 15.80 -7.94 11.48
CA GLU A 81 16.23 -8.96 12.46
C GLU A 81 17.71 -8.77 12.86
N PHE A 82 18.58 -8.50 11.89
CA PHE A 82 19.98 -8.25 12.13
C PHE A 82 20.19 -6.97 12.96
N GLU A 83 19.50 -5.89 12.62
CA GLU A 83 19.52 -4.64 13.41
C GLU A 83 19.02 -4.86 14.84
N ALA A 84 17.94 -5.61 15.00
CA ALA A 84 17.40 -5.94 16.32
C ALA A 84 18.42 -6.72 17.16
N GLN A 85 19.08 -7.72 16.58
CA GLN A 85 20.12 -8.47 17.26
C GLN A 85 21.29 -7.57 17.69
N TRP A 86 21.73 -6.65 16.80
CA TRP A 86 22.83 -5.75 17.10
C TRP A 86 22.46 -4.76 18.22
N ARG A 87 21.27 -4.16 18.15
CA ARG A 87 20.74 -3.26 19.19
C ARG A 87 20.62 -3.99 20.53
N ASN A 88 20.14 -5.23 20.52
CA ASN A 88 19.95 -6.03 21.73
C ASN A 88 21.26 -6.42 22.41
N ARG A 89 22.34 -6.65 21.64
CA ARG A 89 23.69 -6.85 22.25
C ARG A 89 24.14 -5.61 23.02
N LYS A 90 23.84 -4.39 22.54
CA LYS A 90 24.14 -3.14 23.24
C LYS A 90 23.18 -2.93 24.43
N ALA A 91 21.88 -3.14 24.23
CA ALA A 91 20.84 -2.96 25.24
C ALA A 91 21.10 -3.86 26.46
N LYS A 92 21.49 -5.11 26.26
CA LYS A 92 21.83 -6.05 27.35
C LYS A 92 22.94 -5.53 28.25
N ARG A 93 23.92 -4.83 27.69
CA ARG A 93 25.02 -4.22 28.50
C ARG A 93 24.56 -3.01 29.29
N ALA A 94 23.49 -2.34 28.83
CA ALA A 94 22.93 -1.14 29.45
C ALA A 94 21.70 -1.43 30.35
N GLY A 95 21.26 -2.68 30.46
CA GLY A 95 20.03 -3.06 31.20
C GLY A 95 18.73 -2.52 30.57
N ALA A 96 18.77 -2.17 29.28
CA ALA A 96 17.60 -1.66 28.55
C ALA A 96 16.72 -2.81 28.03
N PRO A 97 15.41 -2.59 27.80
CA PRO A 97 14.51 -3.59 27.23
C PRO A 97 14.95 -3.99 25.82
N PRO A 98 14.66 -5.24 25.39
CA PRO A 98 14.99 -5.69 24.05
C PRO A 98 14.17 -4.92 22.99
N PHE A 99 14.82 -4.67 21.86
CA PHE A 99 14.19 -4.13 20.65
C PHE A 99 13.69 -5.29 19.79
N GLU A 100 12.46 -5.21 19.32
CA GLU A 100 11.86 -6.20 18.43
C GLU A 100 11.75 -5.63 17.00
N PRO A 101 12.00 -6.46 15.95
CA PRO A 101 11.75 -6.05 14.58
C PRO A 101 10.24 -5.87 14.34
N LEU A 102 9.85 -5.03 13.40
CA LEU A 102 8.44 -4.86 13.03
C LEU A 102 7.82 -6.20 12.61
N TYR A 103 8.57 -6.97 11.83
CA TYR A 103 8.23 -8.32 11.40
C TYR A 103 9.50 -9.14 11.17
N THR A 104 9.34 -10.43 11.06
CA THR A 104 10.42 -11.41 10.87
C THR A 104 10.39 -11.98 9.46
N THR A 105 11.41 -12.76 9.11
CA THR A 105 11.45 -13.52 7.86
C THR A 105 10.30 -14.53 7.75
N ALA A 106 9.77 -15.00 8.88
CA ALA A 106 8.61 -15.91 8.90
C ALA A 106 7.34 -15.21 8.38
N GLU A 107 7.02 -14.01 8.88
CA GLU A 107 5.87 -13.24 8.41
C GLU A 107 6.07 -12.76 6.96
N ALA A 108 7.31 -12.39 6.57
CA ALA A 108 7.62 -12.02 5.19
C ALA A 108 7.46 -13.19 4.21
N THR A 109 7.71 -14.41 4.64
CA THR A 109 7.45 -15.61 3.84
C THR A 109 5.96 -15.92 3.78
N ALA A 110 5.27 -15.90 4.92
CA ALA A 110 3.88 -16.30 5.02
C ALA A 110 2.93 -15.35 4.27
N VAL A 111 3.20 -14.05 4.26
CA VAL A 111 2.37 -13.08 3.54
C VAL A 111 2.33 -13.37 2.03
N MET A 112 3.35 -14.02 1.47
CA MET A 112 3.40 -14.36 0.04
C MET A 112 2.31 -15.34 -0.39
N GLU A 113 1.74 -16.12 0.53
CA GLU A 113 0.61 -17.02 0.25
C GLU A 113 -0.70 -16.25 -0.05
N HIS A 114 -0.76 -14.98 0.33
CA HIS A 114 -1.90 -14.11 0.06
C HIS A 114 -1.85 -13.43 -1.31
N PHE A 115 -0.72 -13.50 -2.01
CA PHE A 115 -0.57 -12.86 -3.31
C PHE A 115 -1.37 -13.59 -4.39
N VAL A 116 -2.00 -12.79 -5.25
CA VAL A 116 -2.69 -13.21 -6.47
C VAL A 116 -2.02 -12.50 -7.63
N PRO A 117 -1.13 -13.18 -8.37
CA PRO A 117 -0.47 -12.59 -9.52
C PRO A 117 -1.46 -12.31 -10.64
N CYS A 118 -1.28 -11.19 -11.32
CA CYS A 118 -2.14 -10.71 -12.39
C CYS A 118 -1.31 -10.29 -13.61
N ASP A 119 -1.87 -10.48 -14.80
CA ASP A 119 -1.27 -10.01 -16.04
C ASP A 119 -1.59 -8.53 -16.30
N TYR A 120 -0.70 -7.87 -17.05
CA TYR A 120 -0.95 -6.53 -17.54
C TYR A 120 -2.13 -6.53 -18.52
N MET A 121 -2.91 -5.45 -18.48
CA MET A 121 -4.07 -5.20 -19.36
C MET A 121 -5.19 -6.22 -19.24
N GLU A 122 -5.07 -7.24 -18.41
CA GLU A 122 -6.15 -8.16 -18.10
C GLU A 122 -7.14 -7.54 -17.10
N MET A 123 -8.42 -7.77 -17.35
CA MET A 123 -9.49 -7.37 -16.42
C MET A 123 -9.72 -8.47 -15.40
N VAL A 124 -9.30 -8.23 -14.17
CA VAL A 124 -9.45 -9.16 -13.05
C VAL A 124 -10.73 -8.84 -12.31
N GLU A 125 -11.62 -9.81 -12.18
CA GLU A 125 -12.78 -9.73 -11.30
C GLU A 125 -12.38 -10.15 -9.89
N VAL A 126 -12.28 -9.15 -8.99
CA VAL A 126 -11.84 -9.35 -7.61
C VAL A 126 -12.95 -9.99 -6.77
N CYS A 127 -14.15 -9.45 -6.91
CA CYS A 127 -15.40 -9.96 -6.38
C CYS A 127 -16.57 -9.25 -7.07
N ASP A 128 -17.80 -9.62 -6.72
CA ASP A 128 -18.99 -8.97 -7.26
C ASP A 128 -18.93 -7.45 -7.05
N GLY A 129 -19.03 -6.72 -8.15
CA GLY A 129 -18.97 -5.26 -8.19
C GLY A 129 -17.56 -4.65 -8.14
N ILE A 130 -16.46 -5.43 -8.01
CA ILE A 130 -15.09 -4.91 -7.98
C ILE A 130 -14.25 -5.54 -9.07
N ARG A 131 -13.79 -4.73 -10.02
CA ARG A 131 -12.86 -5.15 -11.08
C ARG A 131 -11.60 -4.31 -11.04
N LEU A 132 -10.47 -4.92 -11.37
CA LEU A 132 -9.13 -4.35 -11.33
C LEU A 132 -8.40 -4.61 -12.65
N ARG A 133 -7.60 -3.66 -13.11
CA ARG A 133 -6.67 -3.83 -14.22
C ARG A 133 -5.37 -3.12 -13.92
N PHE A 134 -4.28 -3.78 -14.23
CA PHE A 134 -2.93 -3.24 -14.12
C PHE A 134 -2.43 -2.78 -15.49
N THR A 135 -1.87 -1.57 -15.57
CA THR A 135 -1.28 -1.00 -16.78
C THR A 135 0.18 -0.67 -16.52
N ASP A 136 1.09 -1.17 -17.36
CA ASP A 136 2.53 -0.91 -17.21
C ASP A 136 2.84 0.60 -17.29
N VAL A 137 3.72 1.06 -16.41
CA VAL A 137 4.17 2.45 -16.33
C VAL A 137 5.68 2.61 -16.50
N GLY A 138 6.44 1.52 -16.66
CA GLY A 138 7.88 1.53 -16.93
C GLY A 138 8.75 2.09 -15.80
N HIS A 139 8.24 2.13 -14.55
CA HIS A 139 8.97 2.65 -13.40
C HIS A 139 9.96 1.62 -12.82
N LEU A 140 9.49 0.41 -12.62
CA LEU A 140 10.21 -0.74 -12.11
C LEU A 140 9.66 -1.98 -12.82
N LEU A 141 10.40 -3.08 -12.85
CA LEU A 141 9.88 -4.35 -13.34
C LEU A 141 8.60 -4.72 -12.57
N GLY A 142 7.51 -4.96 -13.27
CA GLY A 142 6.21 -5.24 -12.67
C GLY A 142 5.40 -4.01 -12.26
N SER A 143 5.97 -2.80 -12.28
CA SER A 143 5.26 -1.58 -11.86
C SER A 143 4.04 -1.27 -12.71
N SER A 144 2.97 -0.84 -12.06
CA SER A 144 1.69 -0.60 -12.73
C SER A 144 0.93 0.58 -12.13
N SER A 145 0.21 1.28 -12.97
CA SER A 145 -0.96 2.03 -12.54
C SER A 145 -2.16 1.09 -12.39
N MET A 146 -3.01 1.38 -11.44
CA MET A 146 -4.19 0.55 -11.17
C MET A 146 -5.46 1.27 -11.56
N GLU A 147 -6.26 0.61 -12.38
CA GLU A 147 -7.60 1.04 -12.73
C GLU A 147 -8.60 0.13 -11.99
N ILE A 148 -9.47 0.73 -11.19
CA ILE A 148 -10.39 0.02 -10.32
C ILE A 148 -11.82 0.44 -10.66
N TRP A 149 -12.67 -0.50 -11.01
CA TRP A 149 -14.10 -0.27 -11.25
C TRP A 149 -14.88 -0.77 -10.04
N LEU A 150 -15.71 0.11 -9.49
CA LEU A 150 -16.57 -0.14 -8.34
C LEU A 150 -18.02 0.03 -8.79
N THR A 151 -18.78 -1.05 -8.74
CA THR A 151 -20.19 -1.08 -9.16
C THR A 151 -21.08 -1.34 -7.95
N GLU A 152 -21.98 -0.43 -7.65
CA GLU A 152 -23.00 -0.58 -6.61
C GLU A 152 -24.37 -0.28 -7.23
N GLY A 153 -25.22 -1.29 -7.30
CA GLY A 153 -26.49 -1.19 -8.05
C GLY A 153 -26.23 -0.86 -9.52
N ASP A 154 -26.88 0.18 -10.03
CA ASP A 154 -26.74 0.66 -11.41
C ASP A 154 -25.58 1.64 -11.63
N VAL A 155 -24.81 1.94 -10.59
CA VAL A 155 -23.75 2.95 -10.67
C VAL A 155 -22.38 2.28 -10.67
N THR A 156 -21.62 2.54 -11.74
CA THR A 156 -20.20 2.15 -11.82
C THR A 156 -19.31 3.39 -11.76
N LYS A 157 -18.36 3.41 -10.85
CA LYS A 157 -17.31 4.43 -10.76
C LYS A 157 -15.96 3.81 -11.07
N LYS A 158 -15.13 4.54 -11.83
CA LYS A 158 -13.76 4.18 -12.11
C LYS A 158 -12.83 5.03 -11.23
N LEU A 159 -11.91 4.39 -10.55
CA LEU A 159 -10.82 5.01 -9.83
C LEU A 159 -9.51 4.66 -10.55
N ASP A 160 -8.73 5.67 -10.89
CA ASP A 160 -7.39 5.51 -11.44
C ASP A 160 -6.37 5.85 -10.35
N PHE A 161 -5.49 4.91 -10.03
CA PHE A 161 -4.37 5.11 -9.11
C PHE A 161 -3.07 5.10 -9.91
N PRO A 162 -2.54 6.29 -10.29
CA PRO A 162 -1.34 6.41 -11.09
C PRO A 162 -0.09 6.24 -10.24
N VAL A 163 0.88 5.52 -10.78
CA VAL A 163 2.27 5.53 -10.30
C VAL A 163 3.07 6.45 -11.21
N THR A 164 3.83 7.37 -10.63
CA THR A 164 4.66 8.30 -11.42
C THR A 164 5.83 7.58 -12.03
N SER A 165 5.88 7.52 -13.35
CA SER A 165 7.07 7.09 -14.09
C SER A 165 8.17 8.16 -13.95
N ALA A 166 9.40 7.76 -13.66
CA ALA A 166 10.56 8.66 -13.62
C ALA A 166 10.92 9.26 -15.00
N THR A 167 10.33 8.78 -16.08
CA THR A 167 10.67 9.14 -17.46
C THR A 167 9.61 9.98 -18.19
N SER A 168 8.43 10.21 -17.59
CA SER A 168 7.40 11.00 -18.25
C SER A 168 7.39 12.44 -17.76
N THR A 169 7.65 13.37 -18.65
CA THR A 169 7.40 14.82 -18.51
C THR A 169 5.89 15.16 -18.45
N SER A 170 5.03 14.17 -18.37
CA SER A 170 3.58 14.33 -18.19
C SER A 170 3.22 14.17 -16.72
N PRO A 171 2.55 15.16 -16.09
CA PRO A 171 2.06 15.00 -14.74
C PRO A 171 0.91 14.02 -14.75
N SER A 172 1.12 12.80 -14.25
CA SER A 172 0.05 11.87 -13.98
C SER A 172 -0.76 12.43 -12.82
N SER A 173 -1.84 13.10 -13.16
CA SER A 173 -2.83 13.58 -12.21
C SER A 173 -3.77 12.43 -11.87
N MET A 174 -3.99 12.19 -10.59
CA MET A 174 -5.14 11.44 -10.11
C MET A 174 -6.39 12.14 -10.66
N THR A 175 -6.93 11.60 -11.73
CA THR A 175 -8.09 12.21 -12.37
C THR A 175 -9.35 11.55 -11.82
N LEU A 176 -9.81 12.04 -10.69
CA LEU A 176 -11.23 12.38 -10.60
C LEU A 176 -11.39 13.53 -11.58
N ALA A 177 -12.29 13.43 -12.54
CA ALA A 177 -12.50 14.45 -13.55
C ALA A 177 -12.87 15.80 -12.91
N THR A 178 -11.86 16.52 -12.43
CA THR A 178 -11.88 17.96 -12.15
C THR A 178 -10.44 18.44 -12.07
N GLN A 179 -10.04 19.22 -13.06
CA GLN A 179 -8.72 19.83 -13.16
C GLN A 179 -8.42 20.76 -12.00
N ARG A 180 -7.20 20.71 -11.41
CA ARG A 180 -6.36 21.90 -11.13
C ARG A 180 -4.95 21.59 -10.59
N LYS A 181 -3.97 22.09 -11.35
CA LYS A 181 -2.58 22.58 -11.03
C LYS A 181 -1.61 21.78 -10.12
N ARG A 182 -0.44 21.57 -10.73
CA ARG A 182 0.85 21.00 -10.33
C ARG A 182 1.36 21.37 -8.94
N THR A 183 1.94 20.35 -8.27
CA THR A 183 3.22 20.46 -7.55
C THR A 183 3.80 19.05 -7.36
N THR A 184 5.09 18.91 -7.63
CA THR A 184 5.89 17.69 -7.48
C THR A 184 6.17 17.43 -6.02
N SER A 185 5.64 16.36 -5.47
CA SER A 185 6.07 15.78 -4.21
C SER A 185 5.72 14.29 -4.19
N SER A 186 6.66 13.49 -3.67
CA SER A 186 6.49 12.05 -3.46
C SER A 186 5.23 11.78 -2.65
N TRP A 187 4.26 11.10 -3.26
CA TRP A 187 2.96 10.81 -2.65
C TRP A 187 2.98 9.41 -2.04
N LYS A 188 2.94 9.34 -0.73
CA LYS A 188 2.58 8.11 -0.03
C LYS A 188 1.07 8.15 0.20
N ALA A 189 0.32 7.35 -0.51
CA ALA A 189 -1.13 7.27 -0.36
C ALA A 189 -1.50 5.94 0.26
N LEU A 190 -1.92 5.98 1.52
CA LEU A 190 -2.68 4.92 2.13
C LEU A 190 -4.16 5.26 1.97
N MET A 191 -4.88 4.54 1.12
CA MET A 191 -6.30 4.76 0.88
C MET A 191 -7.09 3.51 1.26
N VAL A 192 -7.94 3.62 2.26
CA VAL A 192 -8.88 2.58 2.63
C VAL A 192 -10.26 2.94 2.11
N ILE A 193 -10.82 2.13 1.23
CA ILE A 193 -12.17 2.30 0.69
C ILE A 193 -13.11 1.36 1.45
N GLY A 194 -13.97 1.90 2.31
CA GLY A 194 -14.90 1.11 3.13
C GLY A 194 -16.37 1.31 2.77
N SER A 195 -17.21 0.40 3.20
CA SER A 195 -18.62 0.22 2.82
C SER A 195 -19.67 1.04 3.57
N THR A 196 -19.30 2.06 4.33
CA THR A 196 -20.31 2.91 4.98
C THR A 196 -20.72 4.07 4.10
N PRO A 197 -22.02 4.36 3.90
CA PRO A 197 -22.52 5.35 2.94
C PRO A 197 -22.12 6.80 3.20
N SER A 198 -21.37 7.11 4.23
CA SER A 198 -21.18 8.49 4.67
C SER A 198 -19.76 8.93 4.96
N ARG A 199 -18.72 8.11 4.79
CA ARG A 199 -17.36 8.60 5.11
C ARG A 199 -16.25 7.86 4.37
N LEU A 200 -15.61 8.54 3.43
CA LEU A 200 -14.18 8.41 3.22
C LEU A 200 -13.51 8.81 4.55
N THR A 201 -13.12 7.83 5.33
CA THR A 201 -12.43 8.12 6.59
C THR A 201 -10.96 8.39 6.28
N MET A 202 -10.66 9.62 5.87
CA MET A 202 -9.30 10.13 6.00
C MET A 202 -9.04 10.31 7.50
N CYS A 203 -8.03 9.62 7.98
CA CYS A 203 -7.61 9.70 9.37
C CYS A 203 -7.45 11.17 9.82
N ARG A 204 -8.25 11.61 10.78
CA ARG A 204 -8.27 13.00 11.30
C ARG A 204 -6.91 13.45 11.84
N HIS A 205 -6.03 12.53 12.18
CA HIS A 205 -4.69 12.79 12.71
C HIS A 205 -3.75 13.39 11.66
N TRP A 206 -3.91 13.00 10.40
CA TRP A 206 -3.14 13.54 9.28
C TRP A 206 -3.46 15.01 8.97
N ARG A 207 -4.67 15.47 9.27
CA ARG A 207 -5.08 16.87 9.07
C ARG A 207 -4.25 17.89 9.85
N LYS A 208 -3.69 17.53 10.99
CA LYS A 208 -2.95 18.47 11.85
C LYS A 208 -1.50 18.68 11.44
N LYS A 209 -0.84 17.67 10.87
CA LYS A 209 0.59 17.70 10.53
C LYS A 209 0.90 18.21 9.11
N PHE A 210 -0.07 18.15 8.18
CA PHE A 210 0.15 18.45 6.75
C PHE A 210 -0.77 19.53 6.18
N ARG A 211 -0.88 20.65 6.88
CA ARG A 211 -1.78 21.77 6.51
C ARG A 211 -1.44 22.49 5.18
N LYS A 212 -0.37 22.13 4.48
CA LYS A 212 0.09 22.87 3.28
C LYS A 212 -0.03 22.16 1.92
N HIS A 213 -0.30 20.86 1.83
CA HIS A 213 -0.19 20.14 0.54
C HIS A 213 -1.21 19.04 0.28
N TRP A 214 -2.39 19.03 0.89
CA TRP A 214 -3.37 17.96 0.71
C TRP A 214 -4.61 18.46 -0.02
N MET A 215 -4.93 17.79 -1.13
CA MET A 215 -6.17 17.93 -1.84
C MET A 215 -7.10 16.78 -1.43
N LEU A 216 -8.20 17.11 -0.80
CA LEU A 216 -9.27 16.19 -0.43
C LEU A 216 -9.99 15.72 -1.71
N ALA A 217 -9.89 14.44 -2.05
CA ALA A 217 -10.83 13.81 -2.95
C ALA A 217 -11.97 13.21 -2.11
N ALA A 218 -13.07 13.93 -1.99
CA ALA A 218 -14.31 13.38 -1.49
C ALA A 218 -15.12 12.87 -2.69
N ILE A 219 -15.42 11.57 -2.73
CA ILE A 219 -16.33 11.00 -3.73
C ILE A 219 -17.71 10.91 -3.05
N TRP A 220 -18.68 11.61 -3.63
CA TRP A 220 -20.11 11.53 -3.32
C TRP A 220 -20.74 10.44 -4.15
#